data_393d1a9f6de84b03a6dd6b60f11d2886
#
_entry.id   393d1a9f6de84b03a6dd6b60f11d2886
#
_cell.length_a   1.000
_cell.length_b   1.000
_cell.length_c   1.000
_cell.angle_alpha   90.00
_cell.angle_beta   90.00
_cell.angle_gamma   90.00
#
_symmetry.space_group_name_H-M   'P 1'
#
loop_
_entity.id
_entity.type
_entity.pdbx_description
1 polymer ?
#
loop_
_entity_poly.entity_id
_entity_poly.type
_entity_poly.pdbx_seq_one_letter_code
_entity_poly.pdbx_strand_id
1 'polypeptide(L)'
;MLTADGRAIIDTLPQDLHFIPKAKATKDYFEIIKEEKELDWAYFSPALQMNPSITIGRTGKYRLGTDYPVLDDEGNNMLSVEDVAVVIADEVENPKHHQIRFTAGY
;
A
#
# COMPACT_ATOMS: atom_id res chain seq x y z
N MET A 1 -3.74 4.31 -3.04
CA MET A 1 -4.07 3.44 -4.19
C MET A 1 -5.30 3.96 -4.91
N LEU A 2 -5.45 3.62 -6.18
CA LEU A 2 -6.50 4.11 -7.06
C LEU A 2 -7.48 3.01 -7.47
N THR A 3 -8.72 3.40 -7.72
CA THR A 3 -9.70 2.55 -8.39
C THR A 3 -9.34 2.42 -9.88
N ALA A 4 -10.00 1.49 -10.58
CA ALA A 4 -9.74 1.29 -12.01
C ALA A 4 -9.99 2.55 -12.87
N ASP A 5 -10.88 3.45 -12.42
CA ASP A 5 -11.17 4.72 -13.10
C ASP A 5 -10.30 5.89 -12.60
N GLY A 6 -9.28 5.62 -11.79
CA GLY A 6 -8.28 6.61 -11.38
C GLY A 6 -8.65 7.44 -10.15
N ARG A 7 -9.73 7.13 -9.43
CA ARG A 7 -10.07 7.82 -8.18
C ARG A 7 -9.31 7.21 -7.00
N ALA A 8 -8.99 8.02 -5.99
CA ALA A 8 -8.43 7.48 -4.76
C ALA A 8 -9.44 6.57 -4.07
N ILE A 9 -9.02 5.36 -3.71
CA ILE A 9 -9.91 4.38 -3.06
C ILE A 9 -10.51 4.95 -1.78
N ILE A 10 -9.71 5.67 -0.98
CA ILE A 10 -10.18 6.25 0.28
C ILE A 10 -11.39 7.19 0.07
N ASP A 11 -11.49 7.85 -1.08
CA ASP A 11 -12.58 8.77 -1.37
C ASP A 11 -13.87 8.03 -1.78
N THR A 12 -13.79 6.73 -2.08
CA THR A 12 -14.94 5.91 -2.47
C THR A 12 -15.57 5.17 -1.29
N LEU A 13 -14.93 5.20 -0.12
CA LEU A 13 -15.40 4.51 1.08
C LEU A 13 -16.36 5.41 1.87
N PRO A 14 -17.23 4.80 2.73
CA PRO A 14 -18.05 5.60 3.65
C PRO A 14 -17.17 6.50 4.51
N GLN A 15 -17.46 7.80 4.53
CA GLN A 15 -16.60 8.79 5.16
C GLN A 15 -16.72 8.84 6.68
N ASP A 16 -17.67 8.12 7.25
CA ASP A 16 -17.87 8.01 8.70
C ASP A 16 -17.06 6.87 9.35
N LEU A 17 -16.33 6.08 8.57
CA LEU A 17 -15.50 5.02 9.12
C LEU A 17 -14.37 5.62 9.97
N HIS A 18 -14.07 4.97 11.09
CA HIS A 18 -13.15 5.52 12.10
C HIS A 18 -11.71 5.70 11.59
N PHE A 19 -11.30 4.94 10.58
CA PHE A 19 -9.93 5.03 10.03
C PHE A 19 -9.78 6.12 8.96
N ILE A 20 -10.86 6.71 8.48
CA ILE A 20 -10.83 7.68 7.38
C ILE A 20 -9.91 8.88 7.66
N PRO A 21 -9.93 9.51 8.85
CA PRO A 21 -9.04 10.65 9.11
C PRO A 21 -7.56 10.29 8.96
N LYS A 22 -7.15 9.12 9.45
CA LYS A 22 -5.75 8.65 9.34
C LYS A 22 -5.39 8.35 7.88
N ALA A 23 -6.27 7.70 7.16
CA ALA A 23 -6.05 7.35 5.76
C ALA A 23 -5.95 8.61 4.89
N LYS A 24 -6.77 9.63 5.14
CA LYS A 24 -6.70 10.90 4.44
C LYS A 24 -5.40 11.65 4.73
N ALA A 25 -4.96 11.65 5.98
CA ALA A 25 -3.69 12.27 6.36
C ALA A 25 -2.52 11.59 5.63
N THR A 26 -2.55 10.27 5.51
CA THR A 26 -1.55 9.50 4.77
C THR A 26 -1.57 9.85 3.28
N LYS A 27 -2.75 9.96 2.68
CA LYS A 27 -2.91 10.38 1.30
C LYS A 27 -2.36 11.78 1.08
N ASP A 28 -2.67 12.72 1.99
CA ASP A 28 -2.18 14.10 1.91
C ASP A 28 -0.67 14.15 1.99
N TYR A 29 -0.06 13.32 2.82
CA TYR A 29 1.40 13.23 2.90
C TYR A 29 2.01 12.76 1.58
N PHE A 30 1.36 11.80 0.90
CA PHE A 30 1.82 11.36 -0.42
C PHE A 30 1.83 12.52 -1.41
N GLU A 31 0.80 13.39 -1.39
CA GLU A 31 0.74 14.56 -2.26
C GLU A 31 1.89 15.53 -2.00
N ILE A 32 2.40 15.57 -0.75
CA ILE A 32 3.55 16.39 -0.39
C ILE A 32 4.86 15.73 -0.87
N ILE A 33 5.05 14.45 -0.57
CA ILE A 33 6.33 13.78 -0.85
C ILE A 33 6.57 13.61 -2.34
N LYS A 34 5.52 13.49 -3.17
CA LYS A 34 5.72 13.34 -4.61
C LYS A 34 6.36 14.57 -5.27
N GLU A 35 6.39 15.71 -4.59
CA GLU A 35 7.09 16.90 -5.04
C GLU A 35 8.59 16.89 -4.66
N GLU A 36 9.02 15.93 -3.82
CA GLU A 36 10.41 15.80 -3.42
C GLU A 36 11.24 15.24 -4.57
N LYS A 37 12.31 15.95 -4.95
CA LYS A 37 13.14 15.61 -6.11
C LYS A 37 14.58 15.23 -5.76
N GLU A 38 15.03 15.54 -4.54
CA GLU A 38 16.43 15.31 -4.14
C GLU A 38 16.60 13.95 -3.47
N LEU A 39 15.64 13.52 -2.64
CA LEU A 39 15.73 12.25 -1.94
C LEU A 39 15.21 11.11 -2.81
N ASP A 40 15.82 9.95 -2.67
CA ASP A 40 15.38 8.72 -3.32
C ASP A 40 14.35 8.03 -2.42
N TRP A 41 13.15 8.58 -2.39
CA TRP A 41 12.06 8.06 -1.55
C TRP A 41 11.28 6.96 -2.28
N ALA A 42 10.68 6.10 -1.47
CA ALA A 42 9.64 5.18 -1.93
C ALA A 42 8.51 5.23 -0.91
N TYR A 43 7.27 5.19 -1.37
CA TYR A 43 6.10 5.30 -0.52
C TYR A 43 5.29 4.02 -0.58
N PHE A 44 5.23 3.29 0.53
CA PHE A 44 4.48 2.05 0.59
C PHE A 44 3.01 2.33 0.91
N SER A 45 2.11 1.87 0.03
CA SER A 45 0.66 1.91 0.23
C SER A 45 0.21 0.56 0.78
N PRO A 46 -0.28 0.49 2.03
CA PRO A 46 -0.74 -0.77 2.61
C PRO A 46 -1.91 -1.38 1.85
N ALA A 47 -2.00 -2.71 1.87
CA ALA A 47 -3.17 -3.42 1.35
C ALA A 47 -4.43 -3.04 2.14
N LEU A 48 -5.59 -3.12 1.50
CA LEU A 48 -6.86 -2.78 2.14
C LEU A 48 -7.16 -3.69 3.34
N GLN A 49 -6.80 -4.98 3.23
CA GLN A 49 -6.93 -5.95 4.32
C GLN A 49 -5.54 -6.27 4.85
N MET A 50 -5.05 -5.42 5.74
CA MET A 50 -3.73 -5.56 6.35
C MET A 50 -3.85 -5.17 7.82
N ASN A 51 -4.12 -6.17 8.67
CA ASN A 51 -4.30 -5.98 10.09
C ASN A 51 -4.05 -7.31 10.83
N PRO A 52 -3.97 -7.30 12.17
CA PRO A 52 -3.69 -8.52 12.93
C PRO A 52 -4.72 -9.64 12.78
N SER A 53 -5.92 -9.38 12.24
CA SER A 53 -6.90 -10.42 11.99
C SER A 53 -6.54 -11.28 10.77
N ILE A 54 -5.61 -10.83 9.94
CA ILE A 54 -5.07 -11.63 8.84
C ILE A 54 -4.02 -12.57 9.43
N THR A 55 -4.39 -13.84 9.62
CA THR A 55 -3.60 -14.82 10.38
C THR A 55 -2.74 -15.73 9.50
N ILE A 56 -2.58 -15.40 8.22
CA ILE A 56 -1.74 -16.17 7.29
C ILE A 56 -0.29 -16.27 7.78
N GLY A 57 0.19 -15.22 8.45
CA GLY A 57 1.55 -15.16 8.95
C GLY A 57 2.55 -14.81 7.85
N ARG A 58 3.82 -15.14 8.09
CA ARG A 58 4.91 -14.87 7.15
C ARG A 58 4.96 -15.95 6.08
N THR A 59 4.58 -15.59 4.84
CA THR A 59 4.70 -16.49 3.69
C THR A 59 5.98 -16.24 2.91
N GLY A 60 6.51 -15.02 2.95
CA GLY A 60 7.64 -14.59 2.13
C GLY A 60 7.29 -14.42 0.66
N LYS A 61 6.03 -14.58 0.29
CA LYS A 61 5.55 -14.52 -1.10
C LYS A 61 4.53 -13.40 -1.26
N TYR A 62 4.74 -12.55 -2.24
CA TYR A 62 3.85 -11.43 -2.52
C TYR A 62 4.07 -10.97 -3.96
N ARG A 63 3.13 -10.18 -4.47
CA ARG A 63 3.25 -9.52 -5.77
C ARG A 63 3.28 -8.01 -5.55
N LEU A 64 4.07 -7.32 -6.34
CA LEU A 64 4.20 -5.87 -6.26
C LEU A 64 3.25 -5.16 -7.23
N GLY A 65 2.81 -3.99 -6.83
CA GLY A 65 2.05 -3.07 -7.67
C GLY A 65 2.47 -1.63 -7.37
N THR A 66 1.87 -0.69 -8.06
CA THR A 66 2.17 0.74 -7.87
C THR A 66 0.90 1.49 -7.47
N ASP A 67 0.12 1.97 -8.42
CA ASP A 67 -1.04 2.82 -8.14
C ASP A 67 -2.30 2.04 -7.80
N TYR A 68 -2.39 0.78 -8.22
CA TYR A 68 -3.59 -0.03 -8.09
C TYR A 68 -3.36 -1.17 -7.11
N PRO A 69 -4.41 -1.58 -6.37
CA PRO A 69 -4.28 -2.70 -5.45
C PRO A 69 -3.96 -4.00 -6.19
N VAL A 70 -3.11 -4.83 -5.58
CA VAL A 70 -2.84 -6.18 -6.04
C VAL A 70 -3.97 -7.07 -5.54
N LEU A 71 -4.69 -7.71 -6.46
CA LEU A 71 -5.84 -8.55 -6.12
C LEU A 71 -5.49 -10.03 -6.27
N ASP A 72 -5.99 -10.84 -5.34
CA ASP A 72 -5.89 -12.30 -5.46
C ASP A 72 -6.97 -12.85 -6.41
N ASP A 73 -7.02 -14.19 -6.56
CA ASP A 73 -7.96 -14.83 -7.46
C ASP A 73 -9.44 -14.61 -7.06
N GLU A 74 -9.68 -14.24 -5.80
CA GLU A 74 -11.02 -13.95 -5.28
C GLU A 74 -11.35 -12.45 -5.29
N GLY A 75 -10.44 -11.63 -5.79
CA GLY A 75 -10.62 -10.18 -5.85
C GLY A 75 -10.30 -9.47 -4.55
N ASN A 76 -9.63 -10.11 -3.61
CA ASN A 76 -9.23 -9.51 -2.34
C ASN A 76 -7.86 -8.85 -2.43
N ASN A 77 -7.72 -7.69 -1.79
CA ASN A 77 -6.43 -7.01 -1.63
C ASN A 77 -5.96 -7.22 -0.19
N MET A 78 -5.06 -8.18 0.01
CA MET A 78 -4.71 -8.68 1.33
C MET A 78 -3.20 -8.88 1.46
N LEU A 79 -2.67 -8.58 2.64
CA LEU A 79 -1.27 -8.86 2.99
C LEU A 79 -1.17 -8.97 4.52
N SER A 80 -0.47 -9.98 5.02
CA SER A 80 -0.24 -10.09 6.46
C SER A 80 0.74 -9.03 6.94
N VAL A 81 0.65 -8.67 8.22
CA VAL A 81 1.59 -7.72 8.83
C VAL A 81 3.02 -8.26 8.75
N GLU A 82 3.19 -9.57 8.90
CA GLU A 82 4.48 -10.24 8.82
C GLU A 82 5.07 -10.12 7.41
N ASP A 83 4.26 -10.25 6.38
CA ASP A 83 4.72 -10.09 5.01
C ASP A 83 4.98 -8.64 4.63
N VAL A 84 4.32 -7.68 5.28
CA VAL A 84 4.69 -6.27 5.14
C VAL A 84 6.16 -6.07 5.54
N ALA A 85 6.58 -6.68 6.65
CA ALA A 85 7.98 -6.60 7.07
C ALA A 85 8.92 -7.19 6.02
N VAL A 86 8.54 -8.30 5.38
CA VAL A 86 9.32 -8.88 4.29
C VAL A 86 9.42 -7.92 3.10
N VAL A 87 8.29 -7.32 2.69
CA VAL A 87 8.25 -6.37 1.57
C VAL A 87 9.18 -5.19 1.82
N ILE A 88 9.11 -4.60 3.01
CA ILE A 88 9.93 -3.43 3.36
C ILE A 88 11.42 -3.82 3.40
N ALA A 89 11.75 -4.95 4.02
CA ALA A 89 13.14 -5.43 4.08
C ALA A 89 13.70 -5.69 2.67
N ASP A 90 12.92 -6.34 1.81
CA ASP A 90 13.33 -6.61 0.43
C ASP A 90 13.58 -5.31 -0.34
N GLU A 91 12.73 -4.30 -0.16
CA GLU A 91 12.88 -3.01 -0.84
C GLU A 91 14.12 -2.26 -0.35
N VAL A 92 14.42 -2.33 0.96
CA VAL A 92 15.63 -1.71 1.52
C VAL A 92 16.88 -2.39 0.98
N GLU A 93 16.88 -3.72 0.88
CA GLU A 93 18.03 -4.49 0.41
C GLU A 93 18.25 -4.39 -1.11
N ASN A 94 17.17 -4.37 -1.88
CA ASN A 94 17.19 -4.28 -3.33
C ASN A 94 16.16 -3.26 -3.82
N PRO A 95 16.47 -1.95 -3.73
CA PRO A 95 15.52 -0.91 -4.11
C PRO A 95 15.06 -1.03 -5.56
N LYS A 96 13.76 -1.13 -5.77
CA LYS A 96 13.13 -1.21 -7.10
C LYS A 96 12.26 0.01 -7.40
N HIS A 97 11.90 0.77 -6.37
CA HIS A 97 10.98 1.90 -6.50
C HIS A 97 11.70 3.18 -6.12
N HIS A 98 11.71 4.14 -7.02
CA HIS A 98 12.46 5.39 -6.87
C HIS A 98 11.54 6.56 -7.16
N GLN A 99 11.23 7.34 -6.13
CA GLN A 99 10.34 8.50 -6.20
C GLN A 99 8.96 8.14 -6.74
N ILE A 100 8.45 6.98 -6.32
CA ILE A 100 7.09 6.52 -6.63
C ILE A 100 6.49 5.84 -5.42
N ARG A 101 5.18 5.68 -5.43
CA ARG A 101 4.52 4.81 -4.46
C ARG A 101 4.48 3.39 -5.01
N PHE A 102 4.39 2.44 -4.10
CA PHE A 102 4.24 1.04 -4.45
C PHE A 102 3.37 0.35 -3.42
N THR A 103 2.91 -0.83 -3.74
CA THR A 103 2.10 -1.67 -2.86
C THR A 103 2.44 -3.13 -3.09
N ALA A 104 1.91 -3.98 -2.23
CA ALA A 104 2.07 -5.41 -2.35
C ALA A 104 0.80 -6.12 -1.88
N GLY A 105 0.60 -7.33 -2.38
CA GLY A 105 -0.53 -8.17 -1.99
C GLY A 105 -0.31 -9.60 -2.43
N TYR A 106 -1.21 -10.45 -2.06
CA TYR A 106 -1.18 -11.86 -2.48
C TYR A 106 -1.82 -12.02 -3.87
#